data_260c9fa49463b83bfc31e63fe3591981
#
_entry.id   260c9fa49463b83bfc31e63fe3591981
#
_cell.length_a   1.000
_cell.length_b   1.000
_cell.length_c   1.000
_cell.angle_alpha   90.00
_cell.angle_beta   90.00
_cell.angle_gamma   90.00
#
_symmetry.space_group_name_H-M   'P 1'
#
loop_
_entity.id
_entity.type
_entity.pdbx_description
1 polymer ?
#
loop_
_entity_poly.entity_id
_entity_poly.type
_entity_poly.pdbx_seq_one_letter_code
_entity_poly.pdbx_strand_id
1 'polypeptide(L)' 'MPAEEGLGDGFRKLDDLLLHLKGLVLVRQVRERRGAEEGELLMYGVEIDRVRNQLARLVRSGPADRSPAR' A
#
# COMPACT_ATOMS: atom_id res chain seq x y z
N MET A 1 -1.80 23.84 5.30
CA MET A 1 -1.50 23.40 4.66
C MET A 1 -1.40 23.38 3.24
N PRO A 2 -1.77 24.34 2.57
CA PRO A 2 -1.70 24.37 1.16
C PRO A 2 -0.29 24.16 0.68
N ALA A 3 0.63 24.57 1.43
CA ALA A 3 1.97 24.45 0.96
C ALA A 3 2.37 23.03 0.76
N GLU A 4 1.73 22.16 1.43
CA GLU A 4 2.11 20.84 1.29
C GLU A 4 1.54 20.18 0.14
N GLU A 5 0.58 20.77 -0.47
CA GLU A 5 -0.08 20.07 -1.49
C GLU A 5 0.81 19.68 -2.59
N GLY A 6 1.68 20.51 -3.01
CA GLY A 6 2.50 20.20 -4.11
C GLY A 6 3.42 19.05 -3.86
N LEU A 7 4.14 19.10 -2.77
CA LEU A 7 5.01 18.04 -2.46
C LEU A 7 4.30 16.90 -1.92
N GLY A 8 3.26 17.15 -1.22
CA GLY A 8 2.61 16.13 -0.51
C GLY A 8 1.82 15.16 -1.31
N ASP A 9 1.54 15.50 -2.54
CA ASP A 9 0.71 14.63 -3.32
C ASP A 9 1.28 13.25 -3.43
N GLY A 10 2.51 13.13 -3.82
CA GLY A 10 3.13 11.84 -3.95
C GLY A 10 3.30 11.16 -2.63
N PHE A 11 3.70 11.91 -1.63
CA PHE A 11 3.88 11.33 -0.32
C PHE A 11 2.55 10.91 0.29
N ARG A 12 1.52 11.69 0.01
CA ARG A 12 0.25 11.37 0.55
C ARG A 12 -0.28 10.06 -0.03
N LYS A 13 -0.10 9.85 -1.32
CA LYS A 13 -0.50 8.61 -1.91
C LYS A 13 0.26 7.45 -1.32
N LEU A 14 1.54 7.63 -1.12
CA LEU A 14 2.36 6.60 -0.54
C LEU A 14 1.89 6.28 0.86
N ASP A 15 1.65 7.31 1.65
CA ASP A 15 1.18 7.13 3.01
C ASP A 15 -0.15 6.43 3.04
N ASP A 16 -1.05 6.82 2.18
CA ASP A 16 -2.37 6.21 2.14
C ASP A 16 -2.27 4.74 1.81
N LEU A 17 -1.42 4.40 0.85
CA LEU A 17 -1.26 3.02 0.48
C LEU A 17 -0.62 2.21 1.60
N LEU A 18 0.33 2.81 2.28
CA LEU A 18 0.96 2.12 3.40
C LEU A 18 -0.03 1.85 4.52
N LEU A 19 -0.85 2.84 4.82
CA LEU A 19 -1.86 2.66 5.84
C LEU A 19 -2.87 1.61 5.42
N HIS A 20 -3.25 1.65 4.17
CA HIS A 20 -4.19 0.69 3.67
C HIS A 20 -3.61 -0.72 3.75
N LEU A 21 -2.35 -0.87 3.40
CA LEU A 21 -1.68 -2.15 3.46
C LEU A 21 -1.61 -2.65 4.89
N LYS A 22 -1.23 -1.78 5.81
CA LYS A 22 -1.16 -2.16 7.20
C LYS A 22 -2.51 -2.60 7.70
N GLY A 23 -3.55 -1.87 7.34
CA GLY A 23 -4.89 -2.21 7.74
C GLY A 23 -5.29 -3.57 7.22
N LEU A 24 -4.99 -3.84 5.97
CA LEU A 24 -5.34 -5.12 5.38
C LEU A 24 -4.62 -6.27 6.08
N VAL A 25 -3.35 -6.08 6.38
CA VAL A 25 -2.59 -7.12 7.03
C VAL A 25 -3.13 -7.39 8.43
N LEU A 26 -3.46 -6.33 9.14
CA LEU A 26 -4.00 -6.48 10.48
C LEU A 26 -5.35 -7.15 10.48
N VAL A 27 -6.21 -6.72 9.57
CA VAL A 27 -7.53 -7.31 9.50
C VAL A 27 -7.42 -8.78 9.13
N ARG A 28 -6.55 -9.11 8.21
CA ARG A 28 -6.37 -10.48 7.83
C ARG A 28 -5.94 -11.32 9.02
N GLN A 29 -5.01 -10.80 9.81
CA GLN A 29 -4.55 -11.51 10.97
C GLN A 29 -5.67 -11.72 11.99
N VAL A 30 -6.46 -10.70 12.22
CA VAL A 30 -7.54 -10.81 13.17
C VAL A 30 -8.57 -11.82 12.68
N ARG A 31 -8.92 -11.75 11.41
CA ARG A 31 -9.89 -12.66 10.86
C ARG A 31 -9.37 -14.09 10.91
N GLU A 32 -8.10 -14.25 10.64
CA GLU A 32 -7.51 -15.57 10.67
C GLU A 32 -7.62 -16.18 12.07
N ARG A 33 -7.34 -15.39 13.08
CA ARG A 33 -7.45 -15.86 14.43
C ARG A 33 -8.86 -16.19 14.82
N ARG A 34 -9.82 -15.52 14.22
CA ARG A 34 -11.20 -15.77 14.53
C ARG A 34 -11.81 -16.87 13.69
N GLY A 35 -11.00 -17.51 12.86
CA GLY A 35 -11.50 -18.65 12.12
C GLY A 35 -12.14 -18.30 10.79
N ALA A 36 -11.67 -17.24 10.15
CA ALA A 36 -12.22 -16.88 8.86
C ALA A 36 -11.95 -17.99 7.86
N GLU A 37 -12.82 -18.09 6.88
CA GLU A 37 -12.67 -19.10 5.88
C GLU A 37 -11.53 -18.80 4.94
N GLU A 38 -11.00 -19.82 4.34
CA GLU A 38 -9.89 -19.67 3.45
C GLU A 38 -10.17 -18.72 2.31
N GLY A 39 -11.38 -18.79 1.78
CA GLY A 39 -11.73 -17.90 0.70
C GLY A 39 -11.63 -16.44 1.09
N GLU A 40 -12.05 -16.16 2.30
CA GLU A 40 -12.00 -14.80 2.80
C GLU A 40 -10.54 -14.36 2.97
N LEU A 41 -9.73 -15.23 3.54
CA LEU A 41 -8.32 -14.91 3.74
C LEU A 41 -7.60 -14.72 2.40
N LEU A 42 -8.00 -15.50 1.43
CA LEU A 42 -7.42 -15.39 0.12
C LEU A 42 -7.74 -14.03 -0.50
N MET A 43 -8.96 -13.56 -0.30
CA MET A 43 -9.31 -12.27 -0.83
C MET A 43 -8.48 -11.16 -0.22
N TYR A 44 -8.22 -11.26 1.08
CA TYR A 44 -7.35 -10.27 1.69
C TYR A 44 -5.95 -10.38 1.11
N GLY A 45 -5.49 -11.57 0.83
CA GLY A 45 -4.17 -11.76 0.26
C GLY A 45 -4.05 -11.14 -1.12
N VAL A 46 -5.08 -11.30 -1.92
CA VAL A 46 -5.09 -10.72 -3.25
C VAL A 46 -5.05 -9.19 -3.16
N GLU A 47 -5.83 -8.65 -2.24
CA GLU A 47 -5.86 -7.21 -2.11
C GLU A 47 -4.55 -6.68 -1.56
N ILE A 48 -3.93 -7.39 -0.65
CA ILE A 48 -2.63 -7.01 -0.13
C ILE A 48 -1.61 -6.97 -1.27
N ASP A 49 -1.60 -7.97 -2.10
CA ASP A 49 -0.68 -8.02 -3.22
C ASP A 49 -0.91 -6.86 -4.18
N ARG A 50 -2.17 -6.53 -4.39
CA ARG A 50 -2.49 -5.44 -5.28
C ARG A 50 -1.96 -4.13 -4.75
N VAL A 51 -2.14 -3.89 -3.46
CA VAL A 51 -1.65 -2.66 -2.86
C VAL A 51 -0.14 -2.63 -2.88
N ARG A 52 0.49 -3.77 -2.62
CA ARG A 52 1.94 -3.83 -2.66
C ARG A 52 2.48 -3.54 -4.05
N ASN A 53 1.79 -4.02 -5.06
CA ASN A 53 2.20 -3.73 -6.42
C ASN A 53 2.04 -2.26 -6.74
N GLN A 54 0.99 -1.65 -6.24
CA GLN A 54 0.80 -0.23 -6.43
C GLN A 54 1.89 0.56 -5.74
N LEU A 55 2.26 0.13 -4.55
CA LEU A 55 3.35 0.79 -3.83
C LEU A 55 4.64 0.68 -4.60
N ALA A 56 4.91 -0.50 -5.12
CA ALA A 56 6.14 -0.71 -5.86
C ALA A 56 6.20 0.18 -7.08
N ARG A 57 5.08 0.33 -7.75
CA ARG A 57 5.04 1.18 -8.91
C ARG A 57 5.26 2.63 -8.52
N LEU A 58 4.64 3.04 -7.44
CA LEU A 58 4.76 4.41 -6.99
C LEU A 58 6.20 4.72 -6.63
N VAL A 59 6.83 3.82 -5.92
CA VAL A 59 8.19 4.03 -5.53
C VAL A 59 9.11 4.06 -6.73
N ARG A 60 8.84 3.19 -7.68
CA ARG A 60 9.68 3.13 -8.85
C ARG A 60 9.53 4.33 -9.74
N SER A 61 8.32 4.78 -9.96
CA SER A 61 8.13 5.86 -10.87
C SER A 61 8.23 7.20 -10.23
N GLY A 62 8.25 7.29 -8.94
CA GLY A 62 8.29 8.59 -8.30
C GLY A 62 9.63 9.19 -8.33
N PRO A 63 10.10 9.58 -7.20
CA PRO A 63 11.35 10.25 -7.12
C PRO A 63 12.49 9.42 -7.60
N ALA A 64 12.28 8.16 -7.62
CA ALA A 64 13.37 7.35 -7.98
C ALA A 64 13.78 7.47 -9.37
N ASP A 65 12.88 7.91 -10.17
CA ASP A 65 13.22 7.90 -11.51
C ASP A 65 14.36 8.75 -11.81
N ARG A 66 14.70 9.67 -11.04
CA ARG A 66 15.75 10.44 -11.40
C ARG A 66 16.99 9.71 -11.22
N SER A 67 17.02 8.76 -10.50
CA SER A 67 18.21 8.19 -10.29
C SER A 67 18.89 7.63 -11.42
N PRO A 68 18.35 7.25 -12.26
CA PRO A 68 18.95 6.58 -13.24
C PRO A 68 20.15 6.95 -13.64
N ALA A 69 20.30 7.49 -13.46
CA ALA A 69 21.30 7.76 -13.88
C ALA A 69 22.21 6.95 -13.69
N ARG A 70 22.21 6.71 -13.69
CA ARG A 70 22.81 6.17 -13.72
C ARG A 70 23.35 6.20 -14.03
#